data_53fc13613092ebca7959dd16ece9a633
#
_entry.id   53fc13613092ebca7959dd16ece9a633
#
_cell.length_a   1.000
_cell.length_b   1.000
_cell.length_c   1.000
_cell.angle_alpha   90.00
_cell.angle_beta   90.00
_cell.angle_gamma   90.00
#
_symmetry.space_group_name_H-M   'P 1'
#
loop_
_entity.id
_entity.type
_entity.pdbx_description
1 polymer ?
#
loop_
_entity_poly.entity_id
_entity_poly.type
_entity_poly.pdbx_seq_one_letter_code
_entity_poly.pdbx_strand_id
1 'polypeptide(L)'
;MIQCGVVTLSGNDATVNLGFEPQWALFKPIDGTTNWEIHDSTRAWAVEQLRSFNVDSSNAEVSYNAKYSWATSTGFQTTGWFQANKKLSYIAVRKAPMATPTSRASVFSLYENTSGNDAGNTVVSATNPPFPIDLLVHKQLGSREWDVASRAVSSNRFLQTNSTNAQASETGWLSGFDRMEGYKSGSNGGVFNSSTNSIAYFWKRAPGFCDVVTYDGDGGVSTVQNHNLKVVPEMIWYKARSETGNWGIYHKDLVSSGEQVYLNLDFAGTQSYGSLVAPTTTQFCVGGNACAGGTNNTNKSSEEYVAFLFATLSGISKVGSFSHTNGASTDVDCGFSSGSSFVIVKRSDATGDWYVWDSARGIVAGDDGYILLNSTAAEVTNTDYIDPLSSGFQIASGFTTGDYIFYAIAA
;
A
#
# COMPACT_ATOMS: atom_id res chain seq x y z
N MET A 1 -15.44 -1.85 -20.52
CA MET A 1 -15.08 -0.86 -21.58
C MET A 1 -13.83 -1.36 -22.28
N ILE A 2 -13.79 -1.26 -23.59
CA ILE A 2 -12.61 -1.58 -24.42
C ILE A 2 -12.27 -0.32 -25.18
N GLN A 3 -10.99 -0.01 -25.30
CA GLN A 3 -10.51 1.11 -26.13
C GLN A 3 -9.39 0.62 -27.03
N CYS A 4 -9.48 1.00 -28.30
CA CYS A 4 -8.45 0.73 -29.30
C CYS A 4 -7.83 2.06 -29.72
N GLY A 5 -6.56 2.06 -30.07
CA GLY A 5 -5.89 3.25 -30.52
C GLY A 5 -4.52 2.99 -31.10
N VAL A 6 -3.90 4.08 -31.52
CA VAL A 6 -2.52 4.12 -31.97
C VAL A 6 -1.83 5.31 -31.31
N VAL A 7 -0.66 5.09 -30.76
CA VAL A 7 0.22 6.14 -30.22
C VAL A 7 1.56 6.12 -30.95
N THR A 8 2.13 7.28 -31.20
CA THR A 8 3.51 7.38 -31.69
C THR A 8 4.44 7.51 -30.50
N LEU A 9 5.44 6.63 -30.41
CA LEU A 9 6.45 6.68 -29.35
C LEU A 9 7.40 7.87 -29.58
N SER A 10 7.70 8.59 -28.51
CA SER A 10 8.75 9.61 -28.48
C SER A 10 10.03 8.95 -27.97
N GLY A 11 10.98 8.66 -28.87
CA GLY A 11 11.97 7.66 -28.54
C GLY A 11 11.29 6.31 -28.31
N ASN A 12 11.48 5.73 -27.13
CA ASN A 12 10.83 4.46 -26.72
C ASN A 12 9.65 4.69 -25.76
N ASP A 13 9.25 5.94 -25.53
CA ASP A 13 8.34 6.33 -24.46
C ASP A 13 6.95 6.70 -24.98
N ALA A 14 5.94 6.33 -24.24
CA ALA A 14 4.59 6.84 -24.39
C ALA A 14 3.81 6.83 -23.07
N THR A 15 2.96 7.85 -22.92
CA THR A 15 1.90 7.89 -21.90
C THR A 15 0.56 7.94 -22.63
N VAL A 16 -0.29 6.96 -22.38
CA VAL A 16 -1.61 6.87 -23.00
C VAL A 16 -2.68 6.99 -21.93
N ASN A 17 -3.50 8.04 -22.05
CA ASN A 17 -4.65 8.24 -21.19
C ASN A 17 -5.88 7.59 -21.84
N LEU A 18 -6.43 6.57 -21.20
CA LEU A 18 -7.64 5.85 -21.60
C LEU A 18 -8.90 6.34 -20.86
N GLY A 19 -8.72 7.20 -19.84
CA GLY A 19 -9.77 7.57 -18.90
C GLY A 19 -10.15 6.42 -17.93
N PHE A 20 -9.36 5.33 -17.91
CA PHE A 20 -9.54 4.20 -17.00
C PHE A 20 -8.25 3.41 -16.82
N GLU A 21 -8.14 2.69 -15.71
CA GLU A 21 -7.07 1.72 -15.46
C GLU A 21 -7.31 0.46 -16.31
N PRO A 22 -6.37 0.05 -17.18
CA PRO A 22 -6.48 -1.18 -17.93
C PRO A 22 -6.10 -2.38 -17.06
N GLN A 23 -6.79 -3.49 -17.27
CA GLN A 23 -6.44 -4.80 -16.71
C GLN A 23 -5.62 -5.64 -17.68
N TRP A 24 -5.86 -5.46 -18.96
CA TRP A 24 -5.27 -6.23 -20.05
C TRP A 24 -5.09 -5.35 -21.27
N ALA A 25 -4.00 -5.55 -21.98
CA ALA A 25 -3.81 -4.92 -23.26
C ALA A 25 -3.06 -5.84 -24.25
N LEU A 26 -3.41 -5.73 -25.52
CA LEU A 26 -2.72 -6.30 -26.66
C LEU A 26 -2.02 -5.15 -27.39
N PHE A 27 -0.76 -5.33 -27.70
CA PHE A 27 0.10 -4.35 -28.36
C PHE A 27 0.67 -4.86 -29.68
N LYS A 28 0.83 -3.95 -30.65
CA LYS A 28 1.55 -4.22 -31.90
C LYS A 28 2.20 -2.95 -32.45
N PRO A 29 3.53 -2.88 -32.56
CA PRO A 29 4.20 -1.89 -33.42
C PRO A 29 3.80 -2.13 -34.87
N ILE A 30 3.10 -1.18 -35.50
CA ILE A 30 2.53 -1.34 -36.84
C ILE A 30 3.50 -0.99 -37.97
N ASP A 31 4.58 -0.29 -37.65
CA ASP A 31 5.65 0.06 -38.54
C ASP A 31 7.01 -0.53 -38.09
N GLY A 32 6.95 -1.59 -37.29
CA GLY A 32 8.09 -2.32 -36.74
C GLY A 32 7.95 -3.84 -36.96
N THR A 33 9.00 -4.59 -36.62
CA THR A 33 9.11 -6.05 -36.83
C THR A 33 8.96 -6.87 -35.55
N THR A 34 8.52 -6.27 -34.43
CA THR A 34 8.31 -6.97 -33.15
C THR A 34 6.98 -7.73 -33.15
N ASN A 35 6.87 -8.67 -32.23
CA ASN A 35 5.70 -9.53 -32.07
C ASN A 35 4.46 -8.77 -31.56
N TRP A 36 3.32 -9.45 -31.60
CA TRP A 36 2.14 -9.09 -30.86
C TRP A 36 2.34 -9.46 -29.39
N GLU A 37 2.09 -8.56 -28.47
CA GLU A 37 2.36 -8.76 -27.06
C GLU A 37 1.13 -8.55 -26.20
N ILE A 38 0.96 -9.41 -25.18
CA ILE A 38 -0.07 -9.27 -24.15
C ILE A 38 0.59 -8.90 -22.82
N HIS A 39 0.07 -7.84 -22.23
CA HIS A 39 0.36 -7.45 -20.85
C HIS A 39 -0.92 -7.47 -20.02
N ASP A 40 -0.87 -7.96 -18.78
CA ASP A 40 -2.02 -7.92 -17.87
C ASP A 40 -1.61 -7.78 -16.40
N SER A 41 -2.50 -7.17 -15.63
CA SER A 41 -2.27 -6.85 -14.23
C SER A 41 -2.30 -8.07 -13.29
N THR A 42 -2.80 -9.23 -13.74
CA THR A 42 -2.82 -10.44 -12.92
C THR A 42 -1.45 -11.09 -12.87
N ARG A 43 -0.76 -11.17 -14.01
CA ARG A 43 0.55 -11.79 -14.09
C ARG A 43 1.69 -10.87 -13.65
N ALA A 44 1.69 -9.66 -13.96
CA ALA A 44 2.46 -8.51 -13.55
C ALA A 44 2.56 -7.51 -14.73
N TRP A 45 1.76 -6.49 -14.69
CA TRP A 45 1.88 -5.28 -15.49
C TRP A 45 2.05 -4.12 -14.52
N ALA A 46 3.17 -4.16 -13.80
CA ALA A 46 3.52 -3.28 -12.69
C ALA A 46 4.70 -2.38 -13.07
N VAL A 47 4.93 -1.34 -12.29
CA VAL A 47 5.92 -0.31 -12.65
C VAL A 47 7.35 -0.85 -12.75
N GLU A 48 7.70 -1.87 -11.96
CA GLU A 48 9.04 -2.50 -12.02
C GLU A 48 9.00 -4.00 -12.27
N GLN A 49 7.89 -4.50 -12.75
CA GLN A 49 7.78 -5.89 -13.18
C GLN A 49 6.84 -6.00 -14.37
N LEU A 50 7.35 -6.51 -15.46
CA LEU A 50 6.57 -6.82 -16.65
C LEU A 50 6.66 -8.31 -16.94
N ARG A 51 5.51 -8.96 -17.07
CA ARG A 51 5.40 -10.25 -17.72
C ARG A 51 4.67 -10.10 -19.04
N SER A 52 5.34 -10.51 -20.09
CA SER A 52 4.81 -10.42 -21.45
C SER A 52 4.91 -11.77 -22.14
N PHE A 53 3.96 -12.09 -22.98
CA PHE A 53 4.14 -13.15 -23.94
C PHE A 53 3.60 -12.77 -25.32
N ASN A 54 4.19 -13.40 -26.34
CA ASN A 54 3.90 -13.12 -27.71
C ASN A 54 2.78 -14.01 -28.21
N VAL A 55 1.69 -13.46 -28.75
CA VAL A 55 0.54 -14.23 -29.26
C VAL A 55 0.82 -14.88 -30.62
N ASP A 56 1.84 -14.44 -31.32
CA ASP A 56 2.29 -14.91 -32.61
C ASP A 56 3.54 -15.80 -32.55
N SER A 57 3.86 -16.31 -31.35
CA SER A 57 5.03 -17.16 -31.11
C SER A 57 4.70 -18.26 -30.11
N SER A 58 5.39 -19.40 -30.24
CA SER A 58 5.36 -20.51 -29.29
C SER A 58 6.32 -20.31 -28.09
N ASN A 59 7.01 -19.19 -28.01
CA ASN A 59 7.93 -18.90 -26.92
C ASN A 59 7.20 -18.83 -25.59
N ALA A 60 7.90 -19.25 -24.54
CA ALA A 60 7.39 -19.08 -23.16
C ALA A 60 7.25 -17.59 -22.79
N GLU A 61 6.45 -17.35 -21.76
CA GLU A 61 6.35 -16.03 -21.13
C GLU A 61 7.72 -15.50 -20.72
N VAL A 62 7.94 -14.22 -20.95
CA VAL A 62 9.16 -13.54 -20.52
C VAL A 62 8.83 -12.66 -19.32
N SER A 63 9.70 -12.69 -18.30
CA SER A 63 9.57 -11.89 -17.09
C SER A 63 10.75 -10.93 -16.95
N TYR A 64 10.46 -9.68 -16.73
CA TYR A 64 11.43 -8.60 -16.52
C TYR A 64 11.16 -7.88 -15.21
N ASN A 65 12.21 -7.67 -14.44
CA ASN A 65 12.17 -6.91 -13.19
C ASN A 65 12.76 -5.50 -13.43
N ALA A 66 12.11 -4.74 -14.29
CA ALA A 66 12.51 -3.40 -14.67
C ALA A 66 11.29 -2.58 -15.14
N LYS A 67 11.45 -1.27 -15.17
CA LYS A 67 10.44 -0.31 -15.62
C LYS A 67 10.39 -0.28 -17.15
N TYR A 68 9.45 -1.00 -17.75
CA TYR A 68 9.29 -1.07 -19.20
C TYR A 68 7.89 -0.66 -19.67
N SER A 69 6.86 -1.27 -19.11
CA SER A 69 5.48 -0.96 -19.41
C SER A 69 4.64 -1.26 -18.19
N TRP A 70 3.73 -0.38 -17.81
CA TRP A 70 2.87 -0.55 -16.64
C TRP A 70 1.51 0.12 -16.81
N ALA A 71 0.50 -0.43 -16.14
CA ALA A 71 -0.80 0.18 -16.02
C ALA A 71 -0.75 1.36 -15.03
N THR A 72 -1.50 2.43 -15.32
CA THR A 72 -1.73 3.57 -14.44
C THR A 72 -3.20 3.68 -14.08
N SER A 73 -3.56 4.52 -13.12
CA SER A 73 -4.97 4.74 -12.73
C SER A 73 -5.87 5.21 -13.87
N THR A 74 -5.30 5.80 -14.93
CA THR A 74 -6.04 6.37 -16.07
C THR A 74 -5.65 5.81 -17.43
N GLY A 75 -4.68 4.89 -17.51
CA GLY A 75 -4.20 4.36 -18.77
C GLY A 75 -2.97 3.47 -18.61
N PHE A 76 -1.98 3.64 -19.48
CA PHE A 76 -0.70 2.94 -19.37
C PHE A 76 0.47 3.82 -19.79
N GLN A 77 1.64 3.44 -19.33
CA GLN A 77 2.92 4.02 -19.75
C GLN A 77 3.86 2.93 -20.24
N THR A 78 4.76 3.32 -21.12
CA THR A 78 5.84 2.46 -21.62
C THR A 78 7.12 3.28 -21.78
N THR A 79 8.26 2.65 -21.47
CA THR A 79 9.59 3.21 -21.66
C THR A 79 10.57 2.10 -22.05
N GLY A 80 11.40 2.33 -23.06
CA GLY A 80 12.45 1.39 -23.46
C GLY A 80 12.02 0.02 -23.97
N TRP A 81 10.73 -0.32 -23.94
CA TRP A 81 10.22 -1.66 -24.29
C TRP A 81 9.99 -1.83 -25.80
N PHE A 82 9.24 -0.92 -26.39
CA PHE A 82 8.95 -0.97 -27.82
C PHE A 82 10.00 -0.24 -28.64
N GLN A 83 10.08 -0.56 -29.92
CA GLN A 83 11.03 0.09 -30.86
C GLN A 83 10.83 1.60 -30.90
N ALA A 84 11.95 2.34 -30.82
CA ALA A 84 11.95 3.80 -30.78
C ALA A 84 11.26 4.43 -32.01
N ASN A 85 10.51 5.51 -31.77
CA ASN A 85 9.85 6.33 -32.78
C ASN A 85 8.88 5.54 -33.70
N LYS A 86 8.37 4.40 -33.22
CA LYS A 86 7.39 3.60 -33.94
C LYS A 86 5.97 3.94 -33.50
N LYS A 87 5.01 3.56 -34.34
CA LYS A 87 3.59 3.61 -34.00
C LYS A 87 3.17 2.32 -33.32
N LEU A 88 2.68 2.44 -32.09
CA LEU A 88 2.16 1.34 -31.31
C LEU A 88 0.64 1.31 -31.38
N SER A 89 0.07 0.30 -32.00
CA SER A 89 -1.35 -0.01 -31.95
C SER A 89 -1.66 -0.78 -30.66
N TYR A 90 -2.80 -0.51 -30.05
CA TYR A 90 -3.23 -1.19 -28.85
C TYR A 90 -4.73 -1.47 -28.82
N ILE A 91 -5.10 -2.53 -28.09
CA ILE A 91 -6.43 -2.82 -27.61
C ILE A 91 -6.32 -2.94 -26.09
N ALA A 92 -6.97 -2.07 -25.35
CA ALA A 92 -6.93 -2.06 -23.89
C ALA A 92 -8.32 -2.39 -23.33
N VAL A 93 -8.37 -3.31 -22.38
CA VAL A 93 -9.57 -3.70 -21.65
C VAL A 93 -9.52 -3.10 -20.26
N ARG A 94 -10.56 -2.36 -19.89
CA ARG A 94 -10.71 -1.77 -18.57
C ARG A 94 -10.69 -2.84 -17.48
N LYS A 95 -9.95 -2.58 -16.40
CA LYS A 95 -10.13 -3.29 -15.15
C LYS A 95 -11.62 -3.20 -14.75
N ALA A 96 -12.23 -4.34 -14.49
CA ALA A 96 -13.63 -4.34 -14.06
C ALA A 96 -13.80 -3.39 -12.86
N PRO A 97 -14.89 -2.63 -12.77
CA PRO A 97 -15.15 -1.85 -11.59
C PRO A 97 -15.18 -2.83 -10.41
N MET A 98 -14.21 -2.66 -9.50
CA MET A 98 -14.23 -3.42 -8.26
C MET A 98 -15.51 -3.04 -7.52
N ALA A 99 -16.27 -4.02 -7.08
CA ALA A 99 -17.45 -3.77 -6.25
C ALA A 99 -17.00 -3.18 -4.91
N THR A 100 -17.79 -2.25 -4.38
CA THR A 100 -17.60 -1.80 -3.00
C THR A 100 -17.72 -3.01 -2.08
N PRO A 101 -16.75 -3.26 -1.20
CA PRO A 101 -16.80 -4.41 -0.31
C PRO A 101 -18.00 -4.38 0.63
N THR A 102 -18.57 -5.53 0.88
CA THR A 102 -19.65 -5.72 1.86
C THR A 102 -19.19 -6.55 3.08
N SER A 103 -17.95 -7.03 3.05
CA SER A 103 -17.34 -7.83 4.12
C SER A 103 -15.85 -7.55 4.18
N ARG A 104 -15.31 -7.42 5.38
CA ARG A 104 -13.88 -7.30 5.65
C ARG A 104 -13.09 -8.44 5.03
N ALA A 105 -13.57 -9.67 5.16
CA ALA A 105 -12.89 -10.86 4.67
C ALA A 105 -12.63 -10.87 3.15
N SER A 106 -13.34 -10.03 2.38
CA SER A 106 -13.14 -9.89 0.93
C SER A 106 -12.00 -8.93 0.54
N VAL A 107 -11.47 -8.15 1.49
CA VAL A 107 -10.51 -7.06 1.21
C VAL A 107 -9.37 -6.92 2.21
N PHE A 108 -9.50 -7.50 3.39
CA PHE A 108 -8.46 -7.51 4.41
C PHE A 108 -8.35 -8.88 5.07
N SER A 109 -7.14 -9.29 5.33
CA SER A 109 -6.82 -10.49 6.09
C SER A 109 -5.50 -10.29 6.83
N LEU A 110 -5.29 -11.09 7.86
CA LEU A 110 -4.05 -11.16 8.60
C LEU A 110 -3.64 -12.63 8.78
N TYR A 111 -2.35 -12.88 8.90
CA TYR A 111 -1.80 -14.21 9.09
C TYR A 111 -0.65 -14.15 10.09
N GLU A 112 -0.81 -14.85 11.21
CA GLU A 112 0.24 -15.06 12.19
C GLU A 112 0.92 -16.41 11.91
N ASN A 113 2.25 -16.39 11.73
CA ASN A 113 3.06 -17.58 11.66
C ASN A 113 3.69 -17.86 13.03
N THR A 114 3.17 -18.86 13.72
CA THR A 114 3.68 -19.30 15.03
C THR A 114 4.62 -20.48 14.96
N SER A 115 4.77 -21.11 13.78
CA SER A 115 5.51 -22.36 13.61
C SER A 115 6.86 -22.22 12.92
N GLY A 116 7.20 -21.05 12.42
CA GLY A 116 8.42 -20.81 11.68
C GLY A 116 8.53 -21.58 10.34
N ASN A 117 7.43 -22.14 9.83
CA ASN A 117 7.42 -23.10 8.70
C ASN A 117 7.10 -22.47 7.33
N ASP A 118 7.16 -21.16 7.16
CA ASP A 118 7.02 -20.53 5.84
C ASP A 118 8.28 -20.67 4.97
N ALA A 119 9.15 -21.65 5.32
CA ALA A 119 10.37 -21.94 4.64
C ALA A 119 10.12 -22.50 3.24
N GLY A 120 10.42 -21.71 2.23
CA GLY A 120 10.60 -22.14 0.85
C GLY A 120 9.34 -22.44 0.06
N ASN A 121 9.00 -21.58 -0.89
CA ASN A 121 7.96 -21.75 -1.92
C ASN A 121 6.55 -22.15 -1.44
N THR A 122 6.27 -22.02 -0.16
CA THR A 122 4.94 -22.32 0.39
C THR A 122 3.98 -21.22 -0.02
N VAL A 123 2.93 -21.60 -0.67
CA VAL A 123 1.76 -20.72 -0.85
C VAL A 123 1.19 -20.54 0.54
N VAL A 124 1.22 -19.32 1.06
CA VAL A 124 0.43 -19.01 2.25
C VAL A 124 -1.02 -19.22 1.85
N SER A 125 -1.54 -20.24 2.44
CA SER A 125 -2.76 -21.00 2.19
C SER A 125 -3.89 -20.32 1.45
N ALA A 126 -4.52 -21.07 0.56
CA ALA A 126 -5.79 -20.83 -0.11
C ALA A 126 -6.98 -20.47 0.79
N THR A 127 -6.81 -20.48 2.09
CA THR A 127 -7.84 -20.08 3.05
C THR A 127 -7.66 -18.66 3.57
N ASN A 128 -6.48 -18.02 3.31
CA ASN A 128 -6.24 -16.69 3.85
C ASN A 128 -5.02 -16.01 3.17
N PRO A 129 -5.16 -14.92 2.43
CA PRO A 129 -6.42 -14.26 2.06
C PRO A 129 -7.08 -14.89 0.82
N PRO A 130 -8.43 -14.89 0.74
CA PRO A 130 -9.17 -15.43 -0.40
C PRO A 130 -9.29 -14.42 -1.57
N PHE A 131 -8.30 -13.56 -1.73
CA PHE A 131 -8.30 -12.47 -2.71
C PHE A 131 -6.88 -12.15 -3.20
N PRO A 132 -6.73 -11.53 -4.39
CA PRO A 132 -5.45 -11.01 -4.85
C PRO A 132 -4.95 -9.89 -3.94
N ILE A 133 -3.73 -10.01 -3.44
CA ILE A 133 -3.10 -9.05 -2.55
C ILE A 133 -2.56 -7.88 -3.38
N ASP A 134 -2.88 -6.66 -2.99
CA ASP A 134 -2.36 -5.44 -3.61
C ASP A 134 -1.34 -4.72 -2.69
N LEU A 135 -1.50 -4.85 -1.37
CA LEU A 135 -0.56 -4.36 -0.35
C LEU A 135 -0.34 -5.45 0.69
N LEU A 136 0.91 -5.69 1.00
CA LEU A 136 1.40 -6.59 2.03
C LEU A 136 2.29 -5.82 2.99
N VAL A 137 2.01 -5.91 4.28
CA VAL A 137 2.85 -5.40 5.37
C VAL A 137 3.19 -6.57 6.28
N HIS A 138 4.47 -6.79 6.54
CA HIS A 138 4.97 -7.95 7.28
C HIS A 138 5.94 -7.53 8.37
N LYS A 139 5.92 -8.25 9.49
CA LYS A 139 6.84 -8.09 10.61
C LYS A 139 7.18 -9.44 11.23
N GLN A 140 8.45 -9.71 11.45
CA GLN A 140 8.88 -10.72 12.41
C GLN A 140 8.67 -10.18 13.82
N LEU A 141 8.13 -10.99 14.74
CA LEU A 141 7.81 -10.56 16.11
C LEU A 141 9.06 -10.32 16.98
N GLY A 142 10.24 -10.75 16.50
CA GLY A 142 11.54 -10.35 17.06
C GLY A 142 12.01 -8.97 16.59
N SER A 143 13.24 -8.60 16.99
CA SER A 143 13.87 -7.31 16.61
C SER A 143 14.29 -7.31 15.14
N ARG A 144 13.39 -6.96 14.25
CA ARG A 144 13.59 -6.89 12.78
C ARG A 144 12.83 -5.70 12.18
N GLU A 145 13.15 -5.40 10.94
CA GLU A 145 12.45 -4.38 10.16
C GLU A 145 11.01 -4.78 9.83
N TRP A 146 10.21 -3.79 9.50
CA TRP A 146 8.90 -3.98 8.86
C TRP A 146 9.06 -3.93 7.35
N ASP A 147 8.51 -4.87 6.64
CA ASP A 147 8.62 -4.92 5.19
C ASP A 147 7.27 -4.72 4.53
N VAL A 148 7.27 -3.89 3.47
CA VAL A 148 6.09 -3.52 2.70
C VAL A 148 6.31 -3.87 1.24
N ALA A 149 5.41 -4.66 0.67
CA ALA A 149 5.41 -5.00 -0.75
C ALA A 149 4.06 -4.69 -1.40
N SER A 150 4.07 -4.39 -2.68
CA SER A 150 2.85 -4.10 -3.43
C SER A 150 2.87 -4.68 -4.83
N ARG A 151 1.72 -5.23 -5.25
CA ARG A 151 1.47 -5.68 -6.62
C ARG A 151 1.68 -4.57 -7.67
N ALA A 152 1.41 -3.32 -7.31
CA ALA A 152 1.58 -2.18 -8.21
C ALA A 152 3.05 -1.86 -8.52
N VAL A 153 3.97 -2.34 -7.68
CA VAL A 153 5.42 -2.12 -7.82
C VAL A 153 6.10 -3.35 -8.43
N SER A 154 6.26 -4.40 -7.65
CA SER A 154 6.93 -5.64 -8.06
C SER A 154 6.90 -6.66 -6.92
N SER A 155 7.05 -7.95 -7.25
CA SER A 155 7.16 -9.01 -6.26
C SER A 155 8.55 -9.14 -5.62
N ASN A 156 9.59 -8.56 -6.22
CA ASN A 156 10.95 -8.62 -5.69
C ASN A 156 11.45 -7.30 -5.11
N ARG A 157 10.53 -6.37 -4.87
CA ARG A 157 10.81 -5.06 -4.29
C ARG A 157 10.07 -4.89 -2.98
N PHE A 158 10.73 -4.26 -2.02
CA PHE A 158 10.12 -3.94 -0.73
C PHE A 158 10.63 -2.60 -0.18
N LEU A 159 9.83 -2.01 0.67
CA LEU A 159 10.10 -0.83 1.47
C LEU A 159 10.05 -1.22 2.95
N GLN A 160 10.57 -0.37 3.83
CA GLN A 160 10.53 -0.59 5.28
C GLN A 160 9.86 0.58 5.98
N THR A 161 8.79 0.33 6.76
CA THR A 161 8.01 1.40 7.40
C THR A 161 8.80 2.19 8.42
N ASN A 162 9.73 1.55 9.09
CA ASN A 162 10.57 2.11 10.15
C ASN A 162 11.91 2.66 9.63
N SER A 163 12.07 2.82 8.31
CA SER A 163 13.31 3.25 7.68
C SER A 163 13.08 4.36 6.65
N THR A 164 14.09 5.21 6.48
CA THR A 164 14.16 6.18 5.38
C THR A 164 14.69 5.58 4.08
N ASN A 165 15.18 4.35 4.09
CA ASN A 165 15.84 3.72 2.94
C ASN A 165 14.96 3.77 1.69
N ALA A 166 15.63 3.89 0.55
CA ALA A 166 15.04 3.62 -0.76
C ALA A 166 14.57 2.16 -0.83
N GLN A 167 13.74 1.87 -1.82
CA GLN A 167 13.27 0.53 -2.11
C GLN A 167 14.45 -0.42 -2.30
N ALA A 168 14.41 -1.55 -1.59
CA ALA A 168 15.37 -2.62 -1.75
C ALA A 168 14.85 -3.71 -2.70
N SER A 169 15.76 -4.50 -3.23
CA SER A 169 15.43 -5.69 -4.02
C SER A 169 16.14 -6.91 -3.45
N GLU A 170 15.41 -8.00 -3.34
CA GLU A 170 16.00 -9.29 -2.96
C GLU A 170 15.41 -10.41 -3.81
N THR A 171 16.30 -11.15 -4.48
CA THR A 171 15.88 -12.28 -5.29
C THR A 171 15.46 -13.43 -4.37
N GLY A 172 14.25 -13.94 -4.57
CA GLY A 172 13.72 -15.05 -3.79
C GLY A 172 13.09 -14.63 -2.46
N TRP A 173 12.84 -13.34 -2.23
CA TRP A 173 12.14 -12.82 -1.07
C TRP A 173 10.62 -13.07 -1.15
N LEU A 174 10.00 -12.66 -2.25
CA LEU A 174 8.63 -12.96 -2.63
C LEU A 174 8.63 -13.45 -4.07
N SER A 175 8.07 -14.63 -4.35
CA SER A 175 8.15 -15.19 -5.70
C SER A 175 7.07 -14.67 -6.65
N GLY A 176 6.01 -14.02 -6.16
CA GLY A 176 5.02 -13.38 -7.02
C GLY A 176 3.72 -12.98 -6.35
N PHE A 177 3.08 -12.00 -6.99
CA PHE A 177 1.70 -11.61 -6.76
C PHE A 177 0.75 -12.14 -7.85
N ASP A 178 1.20 -13.05 -8.70
CA ASP A 178 0.49 -13.61 -9.86
C ASP A 178 -0.60 -14.62 -9.48
N ARG A 179 -1.23 -14.42 -8.33
CA ARG A 179 -2.25 -15.31 -7.76
C ARG A 179 -3.54 -14.57 -7.50
N MET A 180 -4.64 -15.31 -7.60
CA MET A 180 -5.97 -14.81 -7.23
C MET A 180 -6.20 -14.86 -5.72
N GLU A 181 -5.35 -15.56 -4.98
CA GLU A 181 -5.40 -15.70 -3.53
C GLU A 181 -3.99 -15.91 -2.95
N GLY A 182 -3.73 -15.35 -1.79
CA GLY A 182 -2.46 -15.52 -1.08
C GLY A 182 -1.27 -14.86 -1.76
N TYR A 183 -0.09 -15.22 -1.29
CA TYR A 183 1.20 -14.89 -1.88
C TYR A 183 2.08 -16.13 -1.93
N LYS A 184 3.15 -16.07 -2.70
CA LYS A 184 4.16 -17.10 -2.71
C LYS A 184 5.44 -16.55 -2.10
N SER A 185 5.87 -17.12 -0.97
CA SER A 185 7.17 -16.81 -0.38
C SER A 185 8.30 -17.24 -1.30
N GLY A 186 9.43 -16.56 -1.23
CA GLY A 186 10.62 -16.91 -2.00
C GLY A 186 11.41 -18.06 -1.39
N SER A 187 12.42 -18.52 -2.12
CA SER A 187 13.29 -19.65 -1.72
C SER A 187 14.44 -19.25 -0.79
N ASN A 188 14.77 -17.96 -0.70
CA ASN A 188 15.82 -17.46 0.18
C ASN A 188 15.25 -17.13 1.54
N GLY A 189 16.01 -17.38 2.60
CA GLY A 189 15.66 -17.11 3.99
C GLY A 189 15.41 -15.62 4.33
N GLY A 190 14.80 -14.91 3.39
CA GLY A 190 14.34 -13.53 3.52
C GLY A 190 13.18 -13.40 4.52
N VAL A 191 12.62 -12.24 4.56
CA VAL A 191 11.69 -11.78 5.60
C VAL A 191 10.46 -12.67 5.76
N PHE A 192 9.90 -13.19 4.66
CA PHE A 192 8.73 -14.10 4.69
C PHE A 192 9.09 -15.58 4.83
N ASN A 193 10.36 -15.91 4.91
CA ASN A 193 10.88 -17.27 5.01
C ASN A 193 11.60 -17.47 6.34
N SER A 194 11.04 -16.99 7.41
CA SER A 194 11.71 -17.00 8.70
C SER A 194 11.27 -18.19 9.54
N SER A 195 12.23 -18.80 10.20
CA SER A 195 12.01 -19.75 11.29
C SER A 195 11.53 -19.07 12.59
N THR A 196 11.17 -17.80 12.53
CA THR A 196 10.70 -17.01 13.68
C THR A 196 9.22 -16.66 13.50
N ASN A 197 8.53 -16.46 14.61
CA ASN A 197 7.15 -15.99 14.60
C ASN A 197 7.05 -14.66 13.85
N SER A 198 6.00 -14.53 13.06
CA SER A 198 5.77 -13.32 12.27
C SER A 198 4.28 -13.06 12.07
N ILE A 199 3.96 -11.81 11.76
CA ILE A 199 2.62 -11.38 11.38
C ILE A 199 2.64 -10.73 9.99
N ALA A 200 1.64 -11.02 9.18
CA ALA A 200 1.44 -10.41 7.87
C ALA A 200 0.02 -9.87 7.74
N TYR A 201 -0.09 -8.69 7.18
CA TYR A 201 -1.35 -8.00 6.91
C TYR A 201 -1.51 -7.81 5.41
N PHE A 202 -2.71 -8.11 4.89
CA PHE A 202 -3.00 -8.15 3.47
C PHE A 202 -4.18 -7.24 3.14
N TRP A 203 -3.98 -6.31 2.21
CA TRP A 203 -5.04 -5.47 1.66
C TRP A 203 -5.25 -5.76 0.18
N LYS A 204 -6.51 -5.77 -0.21
CA LYS A 204 -6.94 -5.72 -1.61
C LYS A 204 -7.42 -4.32 -1.92
N ARG A 205 -7.04 -3.79 -3.06
CA ARG A 205 -7.59 -2.54 -3.58
C ARG A 205 -9.08 -2.68 -3.82
N ALA A 206 -9.87 -1.78 -3.26
CA ALA A 206 -11.32 -1.76 -3.44
C ALA A 206 -11.90 -0.35 -3.21
N PRO A 207 -12.97 0.04 -3.94
CA PRO A 207 -13.64 1.33 -3.74
C PRO A 207 -14.08 1.53 -2.29
N GLY A 208 -13.79 2.70 -1.74
CA GLY A 208 -14.14 3.06 -0.38
C GLY A 208 -13.23 2.48 0.71
N PHE A 209 -12.29 1.59 0.37
CA PHE A 209 -11.45 0.88 1.33
C PHE A 209 -9.97 1.19 1.20
N CYS A 210 -9.35 0.77 0.10
CA CYS A 210 -7.92 0.94 -0.11
C CYS A 210 -7.61 1.11 -1.60
N ASP A 211 -6.63 1.96 -1.93
CA ASP A 211 -6.04 2.06 -3.26
C ASP A 211 -4.52 2.19 -3.19
N VAL A 212 -3.83 1.82 -4.25
CA VAL A 212 -2.37 1.93 -4.39
C VAL A 212 -2.06 2.64 -5.69
N VAL A 213 -1.27 3.70 -5.61
CA VAL A 213 -0.89 4.53 -6.74
C VAL A 213 0.63 4.66 -6.80
N THR A 214 1.22 4.35 -7.95
CA THR A 214 2.62 4.66 -8.26
C THR A 214 2.67 5.88 -9.17
N TYR A 215 3.65 6.76 -8.95
CA TYR A 215 3.83 7.96 -9.76
C TYR A 215 5.30 8.42 -9.76
N ASP A 216 5.65 9.23 -10.74
CA ASP A 216 6.95 9.88 -10.83
C ASP A 216 6.83 11.31 -10.32
N GLY A 217 7.81 11.76 -9.54
CA GLY A 217 7.90 13.13 -9.05
C GLY A 217 8.32 14.09 -10.17
N ASP A 218 7.67 15.24 -10.22
CA ASP A 218 7.96 16.31 -11.18
C ASP A 218 8.63 17.55 -10.56
N GLY A 219 8.79 17.54 -9.23
CA GLY A 219 9.35 18.67 -8.47
C GLY A 219 8.38 19.84 -8.31
N GLY A 220 7.18 19.73 -8.85
CA GLY A 220 6.16 20.77 -8.76
C GLY A 220 5.61 20.93 -7.34
N VAL A 221 5.06 22.10 -7.07
CA VAL A 221 4.33 22.38 -5.84
C VAL A 221 2.83 22.19 -6.10
N SER A 222 2.16 21.42 -5.26
CA SER A 222 0.72 21.12 -5.40
C SER A 222 0.36 20.36 -6.70
N THR A 223 1.20 19.42 -7.12
CA THR A 223 0.88 18.50 -8.22
C THR A 223 -0.18 17.51 -7.77
N VAL A 224 -1.08 17.13 -8.67
CA VAL A 224 -2.15 16.17 -8.36
C VAL A 224 -1.90 14.82 -9.01
N GLN A 225 -2.19 13.76 -8.26
CA GLN A 225 -2.16 12.38 -8.73
C GLN A 225 -3.57 11.79 -8.73
N ASN A 226 -3.90 11.01 -9.76
CA ASN A 226 -5.20 10.37 -9.87
C ASN A 226 -5.25 9.05 -9.08
N HIS A 227 -6.43 8.71 -8.54
CA HIS A 227 -6.67 7.44 -7.85
C HIS A 227 -8.04 6.83 -8.19
N ASN A 228 -8.22 5.56 -7.84
CA ASN A 228 -9.44 4.79 -8.09
C ASN A 228 -10.19 4.38 -6.81
N LEU A 229 -9.91 5.01 -5.68
CA LEU A 229 -10.58 4.74 -4.39
C LEU A 229 -12.09 5.06 -4.43
N LYS A 230 -12.53 5.99 -5.29
CA LYS A 230 -13.92 6.43 -5.52
C LYS A 230 -14.57 7.20 -4.36
N VAL A 231 -13.86 7.39 -3.28
CA VAL A 231 -14.20 8.27 -2.16
C VAL A 231 -12.98 9.14 -1.85
N VAL A 232 -13.16 10.16 -1.05
CA VAL A 232 -12.03 10.98 -0.58
C VAL A 232 -11.13 10.11 0.30
N PRO A 233 -9.82 10.01 0.01
CA PRO A 233 -8.88 9.37 0.94
C PRO A 233 -8.84 10.12 2.27
N GLU A 234 -8.91 9.39 3.36
CA GLU A 234 -8.87 9.93 4.71
C GLU A 234 -7.50 9.79 5.38
N MET A 235 -6.71 8.78 4.92
CA MET A 235 -5.31 8.59 5.29
C MET A 235 -4.52 8.16 4.06
N ILE A 236 -3.32 8.72 3.86
CA ILE A 236 -2.42 8.35 2.76
C ILE A 236 -1.00 8.20 3.32
N TRP A 237 -0.35 7.10 2.98
CA TRP A 237 1.08 6.87 3.23
C TRP A 237 1.85 7.11 1.93
N TYR A 238 2.81 8.02 1.94
CA TYR A 238 3.67 8.34 0.79
C TYR A 238 5.09 7.84 1.04
N LYS A 239 5.73 7.25 0.04
CA LYS A 239 7.13 6.87 0.12
C LYS A 239 7.83 7.03 -1.21
N ALA A 240 9.01 7.68 -1.19
CA ALA A 240 9.97 7.63 -2.26
C ALA A 240 10.51 6.20 -2.39
N ARG A 241 10.50 5.65 -3.62
CA ARG A 241 11.01 4.32 -3.92
C ARG A 241 12.47 4.35 -4.39
N SER A 242 12.85 5.34 -5.18
CA SER A 242 14.16 5.46 -5.82
C SER A 242 15.21 6.18 -4.97
N GLU A 243 14.79 6.88 -3.89
CA GLU A 243 15.71 7.58 -2.99
C GLU A 243 15.36 7.40 -1.52
N THR A 244 16.29 7.81 -0.66
CA THR A 244 16.07 7.89 0.79
C THR A 244 15.14 9.06 1.13
N GLY A 245 14.21 8.85 2.04
CA GLY A 245 13.26 9.87 2.50
C GLY A 245 12.29 9.32 3.53
N ASN A 246 11.67 10.21 4.28
CA ASN A 246 10.66 9.80 5.25
C ASN A 246 9.40 9.28 4.57
N TRP A 247 8.64 8.47 5.29
CA TRP A 247 7.27 8.13 4.95
C TRP A 247 6.36 9.30 5.34
N GLY A 248 5.93 10.09 4.37
CA GLY A 248 4.97 11.16 4.61
C GLY A 248 3.56 10.60 4.85
N ILE A 249 2.83 11.20 5.79
CA ILE A 249 1.45 10.82 6.10
C ILE A 249 0.52 12.00 5.89
N TYR A 250 -0.55 11.79 5.13
CA TYR A 250 -1.76 12.62 5.17
C TYR A 250 -2.78 11.95 6.09
N HIS A 251 -3.41 12.71 6.97
CA HIS A 251 -4.56 12.27 7.75
C HIS A 251 -5.60 13.40 7.82
N LYS A 252 -6.88 13.05 7.60
CA LYS A 252 -7.97 14.03 7.50
C LYS A 252 -8.12 14.92 8.73
N ASP A 253 -7.83 14.40 9.90
CA ASP A 253 -7.99 15.11 11.17
C ASP A 253 -6.78 16.00 11.52
N LEU A 254 -5.71 16.00 10.70
CA LEU A 254 -4.55 16.88 10.80
C LEU A 254 -4.53 18.00 9.75
N VAL A 255 -5.54 18.08 8.88
CA VAL A 255 -5.59 19.03 7.74
C VAL A 255 -5.67 20.48 8.21
N SER A 256 -6.49 20.76 9.21
CA SER A 256 -6.72 22.12 9.69
C SER A 256 -5.56 22.70 10.47
N SER A 257 -4.78 21.88 11.16
CA SER A 257 -3.56 22.28 11.87
C SER A 257 -2.35 22.40 10.93
N GLY A 258 -2.42 21.80 9.74
CA GLY A 258 -1.28 21.70 8.82
C GLY A 258 -0.15 20.81 9.37
N GLU A 259 -0.45 19.99 10.36
CA GLU A 259 0.50 19.11 10.98
C GLU A 259 0.82 17.93 10.08
N GLN A 260 2.09 17.57 10.04
CA GLN A 260 2.59 16.39 9.35
C GLN A 260 3.17 15.41 10.34
N VAL A 261 2.82 14.16 10.18
CA VAL A 261 3.44 13.04 10.87
C VAL A 261 4.15 12.15 9.84
N TYR A 262 5.12 11.39 10.30
CA TYR A 262 5.87 10.47 9.48
C TYR A 262 5.73 9.06 10.04
N LEU A 263 5.53 8.06 9.17
CA LEU A 263 5.31 6.68 9.59
C LEU A 263 6.56 6.07 10.24
N ASN A 264 7.74 6.48 9.80
CA ASN A 264 9.04 5.99 10.30
C ASN A 264 9.57 6.76 11.52
N LEU A 265 8.82 7.73 12.04
CA LEU A 265 9.25 8.57 13.15
C LEU A 265 8.20 8.63 14.27
N ASP A 266 8.68 8.90 15.47
CA ASP A 266 7.87 9.10 16.68
C ASP A 266 7.46 10.56 16.90
N PHE A 267 7.90 11.50 16.08
CA PHE A 267 7.64 12.93 16.25
C PHE A 267 6.15 13.25 16.33
N ALA A 268 5.83 14.26 17.15
CA ALA A 268 4.55 14.94 17.10
C ALA A 268 4.32 15.59 15.73
N GLY A 269 3.08 15.91 15.42
CA GLY A 269 2.73 16.71 14.25
C GLY A 269 3.25 18.15 14.38
N THR A 270 4.54 18.39 14.11
CA THR A 270 5.22 19.64 14.53
C THR A 270 5.52 20.64 13.42
N GLN A 271 5.15 20.39 12.17
CA GLN A 271 5.37 21.40 11.12
C GLN A 271 4.04 21.90 10.57
N SER A 272 3.63 23.09 11.01
CA SER A 272 2.52 23.80 10.41
C SER A 272 2.96 24.38 9.06
N TYR A 273 2.47 23.77 7.99
CA TYR A 273 2.63 24.29 6.63
C TYR A 273 1.41 25.10 6.16
N GLY A 274 0.53 25.51 7.10
CA GLY A 274 -0.79 26.05 6.78
C GLY A 274 -1.78 24.93 6.44
N SER A 275 -2.99 25.29 5.98
CA SER A 275 -4.00 24.29 5.63
C SER A 275 -3.53 23.42 4.47
N LEU A 276 -3.55 22.10 4.65
CA LEU A 276 -3.22 21.15 3.60
C LEU A 276 -4.34 21.09 2.54
N VAL A 277 -3.96 20.87 1.28
CA VAL A 277 -4.92 20.60 0.21
C VAL A 277 -5.56 19.23 0.45
N ALA A 278 -6.84 19.21 0.75
CA ALA A 278 -7.58 17.97 0.94
C ALA A 278 -7.69 17.18 -0.39
N PRO A 279 -7.58 15.84 -0.35
CA PRO A 279 -7.87 15.00 -1.50
C PRO A 279 -9.33 15.16 -1.96
N THR A 280 -9.59 14.74 -3.20
CA THR A 280 -10.93 14.60 -3.76
C THR A 280 -11.30 13.14 -3.92
N THR A 281 -12.45 12.83 -4.52
CA THR A 281 -12.86 11.44 -4.82
C THR A 281 -12.05 10.79 -5.95
N THR A 282 -11.18 11.55 -6.63
CA THR A 282 -10.42 11.09 -7.80
C THR A 282 -8.95 11.50 -7.78
N GLN A 283 -8.55 12.44 -6.92
CA GLN A 283 -7.21 13.01 -6.91
C GLN A 283 -6.72 13.30 -5.49
N PHE A 284 -5.40 13.23 -5.30
CA PHE A 284 -4.69 13.68 -4.11
C PHE A 284 -3.49 14.56 -4.50
N CYS A 285 -3.08 15.41 -3.56
CA CYS A 285 -2.01 16.37 -3.74
C CYS A 285 -0.65 15.79 -3.35
N VAL A 286 0.40 16.14 -4.12
CA VAL A 286 1.81 15.86 -3.80
C VAL A 286 2.67 17.10 -4.03
N GLY A 287 3.75 17.23 -3.28
CA GLY A 287 4.71 18.31 -3.41
C GLY A 287 4.28 19.61 -2.71
N GLY A 288 5.26 20.46 -2.43
CA GLY A 288 5.09 21.75 -1.75
C GLY A 288 4.61 21.65 -0.31
N ASN A 289 4.45 22.80 0.32
CA ASN A 289 4.03 22.89 1.72
C ASN A 289 2.51 22.75 1.91
N ALA A 290 1.75 22.85 0.82
CA ALA A 290 0.30 22.68 0.87
C ALA A 290 -0.14 21.20 0.75
N CYS A 291 0.77 20.28 0.45
CA CYS A 291 0.51 18.86 0.38
C CYS A 291 1.25 18.13 1.50
N ALA A 292 0.65 17.10 2.08
CA ALA A 292 1.27 16.33 3.15
C ALA A 292 2.62 15.73 2.71
N GLY A 293 3.62 15.74 3.61
CA GLY A 293 4.96 15.22 3.36
C GLY A 293 5.92 16.17 2.66
N GLY A 294 5.45 17.29 2.07
CA GLY A 294 6.26 18.28 1.35
C GLY A 294 6.94 17.73 0.10
N THR A 295 7.59 18.60 -0.69
CA THR A 295 8.22 18.22 -1.98
C THR A 295 9.28 17.13 -1.81
N ASN A 296 10.13 17.24 -0.80
CA ASN A 296 11.25 16.32 -0.61
C ASN A 296 10.83 14.87 -0.34
N ASN A 297 9.67 14.66 0.27
CA ASN A 297 9.22 13.31 0.61
C ASN A 297 8.16 12.76 -0.36
N THR A 298 7.50 13.61 -1.13
CA THR A 298 6.35 13.18 -1.94
C THR A 298 6.40 13.57 -3.42
N ASN A 299 7.30 14.47 -3.86
CA ASN A 299 7.30 14.92 -5.26
C ASN A 299 8.63 15.51 -5.75
N LYS A 300 9.76 15.02 -5.30
CA LYS A 300 11.06 15.45 -5.83
C LYS A 300 11.21 15.01 -7.28
N SER A 301 11.71 15.92 -8.13
CA SER A 301 11.86 15.67 -9.56
C SER A 301 12.75 14.46 -9.86
N SER A 302 12.33 13.64 -10.80
CA SER A 302 13.01 12.43 -11.27
C SER A 302 13.07 11.29 -10.28
N GLU A 303 12.34 11.39 -9.16
CA GLU A 303 12.22 10.30 -8.19
C GLU A 303 10.88 9.56 -8.35
N GLU A 304 10.87 8.31 -7.97
CA GLU A 304 9.72 7.41 -8.07
C GLU A 304 9.05 7.23 -6.71
N TYR A 305 7.72 7.18 -6.70
CA TYR A 305 6.92 7.13 -5.49
C TYR A 305 5.87 6.03 -5.51
N VAL A 306 5.40 5.67 -4.32
CA VAL A 306 4.17 4.92 -4.10
C VAL A 306 3.35 5.62 -3.02
N ALA A 307 2.03 5.64 -3.21
CA ALA A 307 1.06 6.09 -2.23
C ALA A 307 0.05 4.99 -1.93
N PHE A 308 -0.20 4.74 -0.64
CA PHE A 308 -1.22 3.83 -0.15
C PHE A 308 -2.36 4.66 0.45
N LEU A 309 -3.55 4.55 -0.11
CA LEU A 309 -4.71 5.37 0.21
C LEU A 309 -5.73 4.53 0.99
N PHE A 310 -6.23 5.07 2.09
CA PHE A 310 -7.21 4.42 2.96
C PHE A 310 -8.39 5.34 3.23
N ALA A 311 -9.57 4.76 3.41
CA ALA A 311 -10.78 5.49 3.77
C ALA A 311 -11.65 4.72 4.75
N THR A 312 -12.58 5.43 5.37
CA THR A 312 -13.66 4.83 6.15
C THR A 312 -14.67 4.16 5.21
N LEU A 313 -14.89 2.88 5.42
CA LEU A 313 -15.97 2.11 4.80
C LEU A 313 -16.83 1.48 5.90
N SER A 314 -18.08 1.89 5.96
CA SER A 314 -19.02 1.50 7.04
C SER A 314 -19.00 -0.01 7.31
N GLY A 315 -18.80 -0.38 8.57
CA GLY A 315 -18.73 -1.76 9.03
C GLY A 315 -17.46 -2.53 8.63
N ILE A 316 -16.49 -1.90 7.94
CA ILE A 316 -15.27 -2.56 7.44
C ILE A 316 -14.01 -1.85 7.90
N SER A 317 -13.93 -0.52 7.72
CA SER A 317 -12.75 0.26 8.13
C SER A 317 -13.12 1.63 8.66
N LYS A 318 -12.27 2.20 9.50
CA LYS A 318 -12.41 3.54 10.07
C LYS A 318 -11.08 4.25 10.13
N VAL A 319 -11.03 5.46 9.60
CA VAL A 319 -9.99 6.46 9.85
C VAL A 319 -10.56 7.52 10.76
N GLY A 320 -9.87 7.89 11.83
CA GLY A 320 -10.39 8.87 12.78
C GLY A 320 -9.35 9.33 13.79
N SER A 321 -9.84 10.07 14.79
CA SER A 321 -9.05 10.58 15.90
C SER A 321 -9.83 10.45 17.20
N PHE A 322 -9.11 10.44 18.32
CA PHE A 322 -9.67 10.49 19.67
C PHE A 322 -8.70 11.18 20.63
N SER A 323 -9.23 11.66 21.75
CA SER A 323 -8.43 12.12 22.89
C SER A 323 -8.52 11.09 24.01
N HIS A 324 -7.43 10.85 24.71
CA HIS A 324 -7.36 9.94 25.83
C HIS A 324 -6.75 10.60 27.05
N THR A 325 -7.23 10.22 28.24
CA THR A 325 -6.68 10.65 29.53
C THR A 325 -6.30 9.44 30.35
N ASN A 326 -5.02 9.29 30.69
CA ASN A 326 -4.52 8.23 31.56
C ASN A 326 -5.31 8.17 32.88
N GLY A 327 -5.62 6.98 33.34
CA GLY A 327 -6.44 6.73 34.51
C GLY A 327 -7.94 6.49 34.21
N ALA A 328 -8.37 6.69 32.97
CA ALA A 328 -9.72 6.37 32.51
C ALA A 328 -9.66 5.65 31.16
N SER A 329 -10.53 4.69 30.91
CA SER A 329 -10.62 4.08 29.57
C SER A 329 -11.37 5.00 28.59
N THR A 330 -11.08 4.83 27.29
CA THR A 330 -11.70 5.61 26.22
C THR A 330 -12.28 4.69 25.15
N ASP A 331 -13.59 4.72 24.97
CA ASP A 331 -14.27 3.99 23.91
C ASP A 331 -14.09 4.71 22.56
N VAL A 332 -13.61 4.00 21.54
CA VAL A 332 -13.47 4.49 20.17
C VAL A 332 -14.46 3.75 19.27
N ASP A 333 -15.57 4.40 18.98
CA ASP A 333 -16.62 3.87 18.12
C ASP A 333 -16.22 3.99 16.64
N CYS A 334 -16.04 2.87 15.98
CA CYS A 334 -15.73 2.75 14.56
C CYS A 334 -16.95 2.41 13.69
N GLY A 335 -18.13 2.21 14.30
CA GLY A 335 -19.34 1.74 13.62
C GLY A 335 -19.25 0.27 13.19
N PHE A 336 -18.44 -0.53 13.87
CA PHE A 336 -18.33 -1.98 13.64
C PHE A 336 -19.44 -2.74 14.39
N SER A 337 -19.54 -4.04 14.17
CA SER A 337 -20.49 -4.90 14.89
C SER A 337 -19.83 -6.06 15.62
N SER A 338 -18.54 -6.29 15.39
CA SER A 338 -17.78 -7.43 15.89
C SER A 338 -16.43 -7.03 16.50
N GLY A 339 -16.22 -5.73 16.75
CA GLY A 339 -14.95 -5.19 17.20
C GLY A 339 -13.93 -5.02 16.09
N SER A 340 -12.68 -4.79 16.47
CA SER A 340 -11.57 -4.55 15.55
C SER A 340 -10.69 -5.78 15.39
N SER A 341 -10.29 -6.10 14.14
CA SER A 341 -9.26 -7.11 13.87
C SER A 341 -7.88 -6.51 13.68
N PHE A 342 -7.79 -5.19 13.42
CA PHE A 342 -6.54 -4.48 13.20
C PHE A 342 -6.70 -3.03 13.61
N VAL A 343 -5.74 -2.49 14.35
CA VAL A 343 -5.74 -1.10 14.81
C VAL A 343 -4.32 -0.54 14.74
N ILE A 344 -4.17 0.62 14.09
CA ILE A 344 -2.97 1.46 14.17
C ILE A 344 -3.34 2.75 14.89
N VAL A 345 -2.53 3.15 15.88
CA VAL A 345 -2.71 4.40 16.64
C VAL A 345 -1.41 5.17 16.68
N LYS A 346 -1.50 6.50 16.49
CA LYS A 346 -0.37 7.42 16.58
C LYS A 346 -0.74 8.65 17.40
N ARG A 347 0.08 8.97 18.39
CA ARG A 347 -0.03 10.25 19.10
C ARG A 347 0.28 11.42 18.16
N SER A 348 -0.57 12.45 18.15
CA SER A 348 -0.44 13.61 17.28
C SER A 348 -0.01 14.89 18.00
N ASP A 349 -0.35 15.05 19.28
CA ASP A 349 -0.06 16.25 20.08
C ASP A 349 1.34 16.26 20.70
N ALA A 350 2.02 15.12 20.78
CA ALA A 350 3.37 14.97 21.30
C ALA A 350 4.11 13.82 20.64
N THR A 351 5.40 13.65 20.99
CA THR A 351 6.20 12.47 20.61
C THR A 351 5.54 11.20 21.11
N GLY A 352 5.46 10.19 20.26
CA GLY A 352 4.91 8.86 20.55
C GLY A 352 5.02 7.95 19.34
N ASP A 353 5.10 6.66 19.59
CA ASP A 353 5.24 5.65 18.53
C ASP A 353 3.94 5.40 17.76
N TRP A 354 4.06 4.64 16.67
CA TRP A 354 2.96 4.06 15.93
C TRP A 354 2.67 2.67 16.46
N TYR A 355 1.66 2.53 17.29
CA TYR A 355 1.23 1.26 17.88
C TYR A 355 0.38 0.46 16.89
N VAL A 356 0.61 -0.85 16.80
CA VAL A 356 -0.16 -1.79 15.99
C VAL A 356 -0.63 -2.94 16.86
N TRP A 357 -1.95 -3.13 16.91
CA TRP A 357 -2.62 -4.29 17.51
C TRP A 357 -3.42 -5.06 16.46
N ASP A 358 -3.61 -6.33 16.69
CA ASP A 358 -4.44 -7.18 15.84
C ASP A 358 -5.07 -8.35 16.61
N SER A 359 -6.13 -8.93 16.03
CA SER A 359 -6.89 -9.99 16.66
C SER A 359 -6.20 -11.37 16.66
N ALA A 360 -5.11 -11.57 15.90
CA ALA A 360 -4.37 -12.83 15.94
C ALA A 360 -3.48 -12.90 17.18
N ARG A 361 -2.83 -11.77 17.53
CA ARG A 361 -1.97 -11.67 18.71
C ARG A 361 -2.76 -11.31 19.97
N GLY A 362 -3.99 -10.85 19.82
CA GLY A 362 -4.94 -10.54 20.88
C GLY A 362 -5.28 -9.05 20.94
N ILE A 363 -6.56 -8.73 20.82
CA ILE A 363 -7.22 -7.54 21.35
C ILE A 363 -8.19 -8.10 22.37
N VAL A 364 -7.72 -8.25 23.62
CA VAL A 364 -8.41 -8.98 24.70
C VAL A 364 -8.53 -8.08 25.93
N ALA A 365 -9.32 -8.45 26.90
CA ALA A 365 -9.32 -7.74 28.18
C ALA A 365 -8.07 -8.15 28.98
N GLY A 366 -7.18 -7.19 29.25
CA GLY A 366 -5.91 -7.39 29.95
C GLY A 366 -4.71 -7.25 29.03
N ASP A 367 -3.62 -8.00 29.29
CA ASP A 367 -2.38 -7.82 28.55
C ASP A 367 -2.52 -8.16 27.05
N ASP A 368 -2.18 -7.21 26.17
CA ASP A 368 -2.25 -7.31 24.72
C ASP A 368 -0.88 -7.25 24.07
N GLY A 369 -0.71 -8.02 22.98
CA GLY A 369 0.47 -7.92 22.14
C GLY A 369 0.45 -6.69 21.22
N TYR A 370 1.45 -5.80 21.29
CA TYR A 370 1.64 -4.74 20.31
C TYR A 370 3.02 -4.75 19.68
N ILE A 371 3.10 -4.16 18.51
CA ILE A 371 4.35 -3.89 17.78
C ILE A 371 4.37 -2.41 17.36
N LEU A 372 5.57 -1.83 17.30
CA LEU A 372 5.76 -0.43 16.88
C LEU A 372 6.10 -0.38 15.39
N LEU A 373 5.25 0.24 14.58
CA LEU A 373 5.40 0.32 13.12
C LEU A 373 6.63 1.13 12.67
N ASN A 374 7.06 2.06 13.51
CA ASN A 374 8.24 2.92 13.31
C ASN A 374 9.53 2.37 13.95
N SER A 375 9.54 1.13 14.42
CA SER A 375 10.67 0.56 15.16
C SER A 375 10.99 -0.86 14.74
N THR A 376 12.26 -1.24 14.92
CA THR A 376 12.73 -2.63 14.84
C THR A 376 12.42 -3.44 16.08
N ALA A 377 11.93 -2.84 17.16
CA ALA A 377 11.69 -3.50 18.43
C ALA A 377 10.86 -4.77 18.28
N ALA A 378 11.13 -5.74 19.14
CA ALA A 378 10.31 -6.94 19.27
C ALA A 378 8.92 -6.59 19.78
N GLU A 379 8.00 -7.52 19.61
CA GLU A 379 6.68 -7.47 20.21
C GLU A 379 6.76 -7.30 21.74
N VAL A 380 5.85 -6.50 22.29
CA VAL A 380 5.61 -6.36 23.73
C VAL A 380 4.28 -7.01 24.05
N THR A 381 4.26 -7.91 25.05
CA THR A 381 3.08 -8.77 25.34
C THR A 381 2.57 -8.65 26.78
N ASN A 382 3.09 -7.71 27.56
CA ASN A 382 2.80 -7.58 28.99
C ASN A 382 2.26 -6.19 29.34
N THR A 383 1.42 -5.64 28.48
CA THR A 383 0.79 -4.33 28.69
C THR A 383 -0.67 -4.39 28.32
N ASP A 384 -1.48 -3.79 29.14
CA ASP A 384 -2.93 -3.59 28.94
C ASP A 384 -3.14 -2.17 28.40
N TYR A 385 -3.18 -2.02 27.06
CA TYR A 385 -3.32 -0.73 26.39
C TYR A 385 -4.57 -0.63 25.52
N ILE A 386 -5.12 -1.76 25.09
CA ILE A 386 -6.30 -1.82 24.24
C ILE A 386 -7.23 -2.95 24.71
N ASP A 387 -8.52 -2.72 24.73
CA ASP A 387 -9.55 -3.68 25.07
C ASP A 387 -10.54 -3.90 23.93
N PRO A 388 -11.21 -5.05 23.87
CA PRO A 388 -12.25 -5.29 22.87
C PRO A 388 -13.50 -4.44 23.14
N LEU A 389 -14.01 -3.81 22.07
CA LEU A 389 -15.28 -3.10 22.03
C LEU A 389 -16.02 -3.50 20.76
N SER A 390 -17.26 -3.95 20.86
CA SER A 390 -18.02 -4.46 19.71
C SER A 390 -18.18 -3.43 18.59
N SER A 391 -18.28 -2.14 18.90
CA SER A 391 -18.39 -1.06 17.91
C SER A 391 -17.05 -0.54 17.40
N GLY A 392 -15.91 -1.03 17.92
CA GLY A 392 -14.58 -0.56 17.56
C GLY A 392 -13.49 -1.16 18.45
N PHE A 393 -12.87 -0.33 19.29
CA PHE A 393 -11.91 -0.72 20.32
C PHE A 393 -11.98 0.25 21.49
N GLN A 394 -11.51 -0.19 22.66
CA GLN A 394 -11.36 0.68 23.82
C GLN A 394 -9.88 0.86 24.13
N ILE A 395 -9.45 2.06 24.40
CA ILE A 395 -8.12 2.35 24.95
C ILE A 395 -8.19 2.20 26.44
N ALA A 396 -7.36 1.33 27.00
CA ALA A 396 -7.33 1.03 28.42
C ALA A 396 -6.72 2.18 29.23
N SER A 397 -7.08 2.24 30.51
CA SER A 397 -6.72 3.34 31.42
C SER A 397 -5.22 3.55 31.63
N GLY A 398 -4.39 2.54 31.34
CA GLY A 398 -2.93 2.57 31.43
C GLY A 398 -2.24 3.30 30.28
N PHE A 399 -2.95 3.60 29.19
CA PHE A 399 -2.35 4.27 28.03
C PHE A 399 -2.04 5.74 28.31
N THR A 400 -1.14 6.34 27.54
CA THR A 400 -0.66 7.71 27.79
C THR A 400 -1.70 8.75 27.43
N THR A 401 -1.84 9.82 28.23
CA THR A 401 -2.69 10.97 27.90
C THR A 401 -2.21 11.66 26.62
N GLY A 402 -3.15 11.97 25.72
CA GLY A 402 -2.84 12.72 24.48
C GLY A 402 -3.97 12.69 23.47
N ASP A 403 -3.72 13.36 22.34
CA ASP A 403 -4.55 13.31 21.14
C ASP A 403 -3.96 12.33 20.14
N TYR A 404 -4.81 11.50 19.55
CA TYR A 404 -4.40 10.39 18.70
C TYR A 404 -5.15 10.35 17.38
N ILE A 405 -4.46 9.97 16.32
CA ILE A 405 -5.04 9.54 15.04
C ILE A 405 -4.97 8.03 14.93
N PHE A 406 -5.90 7.43 14.18
CA PHE A 406 -5.97 5.99 14.04
C PHE A 406 -6.51 5.51 12.67
N TYR A 407 -6.18 4.27 12.34
CA TYR A 407 -6.84 3.48 11.32
C TYR A 407 -7.19 2.11 11.89
N ALA A 408 -8.46 1.72 11.79
CA ALA A 408 -8.96 0.45 12.30
C ALA A 408 -9.72 -0.33 11.22
N ILE A 409 -9.67 -1.66 11.30
CA ILE A 409 -10.40 -2.59 10.43
C ILE A 409 -11.21 -3.54 11.31
N ALA A 410 -12.47 -3.77 10.94
CA ALA A 410 -13.41 -4.65 11.66
C ALA A 410 -12.91 -6.10 11.78
N ALA A 411 -13.41 -6.82 12.79
CA ALA A 411 -13.17 -8.24 12.99
C ALA A 411 -14.02 -9.14 12.08
#